data_5e59e06a014b61a083c6b7662d1457b3
#
_entry.id   5e59e06a014b61a083c6b7662d1457b3
#
_cell.length_a   1.000
_cell.length_b   1.000
_cell.length_c   1.000
_cell.angle_alpha   90.00
_cell.angle_beta   90.00
_cell.angle_gamma   90.00
#
_symmetry.space_group_name_H-M   'P 1'
#
loop_
_entity.id
_entity.type
_entity.pdbx_description
1 polymer ?
#
loop_
_entity_poly.entity_id
_entity_poly.type
_entity_poly.pdbx_seq_one_letter_code
_entity_poly.pdbx_strand_id
1 'polypeptide(L)'
;MGHDAGYTWDRVEPIEFEIAGDKVSISINVQAPISFFELSARIEESATISIVKAEPVADLDEVVLGTFRHLRSMLEFSLGYPVPITQFQASVTDSDGQKKSVEIFFSQSSRATDKIGNPHHDMLFAFCKRSNEEVKALVAKWASICSDNQLTIDAIINSGVRGFGDKRPEQSFLFLISSLEALQRNFGKLKLSMPEEKFKELKDLVFSVLPKNEFGNYIRNGVGRLIDPGLPKRLGDVLDLLPQNISERIVDKRVLIENLVKTRTLVAHHINRMEKKYNVLIVWHLTQVLWGITVVYVLLLLGFSDEEVDSIVKNKISLLNALHWLEEVSNPATKL
;
A
#
# COMPACT_ATOMS: atom_id res chain seq x y z
N MET A 1 39.77 33.53 13.91
CA MET A 1 38.77 33.92 12.92
C MET A 1 37.63 32.92 13.04
N GLY A 2 36.55 33.27 13.72
CA GLY A 2 35.37 32.45 13.84
C GLY A 2 34.57 32.55 12.54
N HIS A 3 34.38 31.44 11.87
CA HIS A 3 33.40 31.37 10.79
C HIS A 3 32.03 31.20 11.45
N ASP A 4 31.23 32.28 11.44
CA ASP A 4 29.80 32.18 11.75
C ASP A 4 29.13 31.36 10.65
N ALA A 5 28.97 30.07 10.87
CA ALA A 5 28.13 29.23 10.05
C ALA A 5 26.66 29.47 10.46
N GLY A 6 26.07 30.52 9.90
CA GLY A 6 24.64 30.76 10.04
C GLY A 6 23.87 29.82 9.12
N TYR A 7 23.10 28.91 9.68
CA TYR A 7 22.10 28.17 8.93
C TYR A 7 20.78 28.93 8.99
N THR A 8 20.27 29.33 7.84
CA THR A 8 18.91 29.86 7.70
C THR A 8 18.08 28.80 6.96
N TRP A 9 16.95 28.42 7.51
CA TRP A 9 15.93 27.64 6.80
C TRP A 9 14.65 28.43 6.77
N ASP A 10 13.96 28.32 5.65
CA ASP A 10 12.63 28.87 5.51
C ASP A 10 11.65 28.02 6.34
N ARG A 11 10.79 28.70 7.10
CA ARG A 11 9.73 28.03 7.84
C ARG A 11 8.75 27.41 6.84
N VAL A 12 8.59 26.09 6.90
CA VAL A 12 7.59 25.41 6.11
C VAL A 12 6.23 25.66 6.76
N GLU A 13 5.31 26.29 6.01
CA GLU A 13 3.94 26.49 6.49
C GLU A 13 3.24 25.14 6.69
N PRO A 14 2.40 25.02 7.73
CA PRO A 14 1.62 23.78 7.95
C PRO A 14 0.75 23.46 6.75
N ILE A 15 0.67 22.18 6.41
CA ILE A 15 -0.25 21.66 5.40
C ILE A 15 -1.57 21.35 6.11
N GLU A 16 -2.63 22.07 5.78
CA GLU A 16 -3.95 21.90 6.40
C GLU A 16 -4.95 21.32 5.39
N PHE A 17 -5.70 20.33 5.82
CA PHE A 17 -6.75 19.66 5.02
C PHE A 17 -7.81 19.02 5.92
N GLU A 18 -8.86 18.45 5.31
CA GLU A 18 -9.95 17.79 5.99
C GLU A 18 -10.09 16.35 5.50
N ILE A 19 -10.30 15.40 6.41
CA ILE A 19 -10.58 13.99 6.12
C ILE A 19 -11.84 13.58 6.89
N ALA A 20 -12.89 13.20 6.19
CA ALA A 20 -14.14 12.73 6.79
C ALA A 20 -14.70 13.69 7.86
N GLY A 21 -14.54 15.00 7.67
CA GLY A 21 -14.96 16.04 8.60
C GLY A 21 -13.90 16.42 9.64
N ASP A 22 -12.87 15.62 9.86
CA ASP A 22 -11.78 15.92 10.78
C ASP A 22 -10.81 16.92 10.17
N LYS A 23 -10.46 17.96 10.90
CA LYS A 23 -9.42 18.90 10.48
C LYS A 23 -8.05 18.36 10.84
N VAL A 24 -7.18 18.29 9.84
CA VAL A 24 -5.81 17.79 9.97
C VAL A 24 -4.83 18.88 9.62
N SER A 25 -3.79 19.03 10.44
CA SER A 25 -2.65 19.90 10.18
C SER A 25 -1.35 19.12 10.32
N ILE A 26 -0.48 19.20 9.32
CA ILE A 26 0.87 18.62 9.36
C ILE A 26 1.86 19.75 9.43
N SER A 27 2.62 19.84 10.52
CA SER A 27 3.67 20.82 10.75
C SER A 27 5.03 20.15 10.78
N ILE A 28 6.02 20.72 10.12
CA ILE A 28 7.41 20.26 10.18
C ILE A 28 8.15 21.12 11.18
N ASN A 29 8.76 20.49 12.18
CA ASN A 29 9.56 21.12 13.19
C ASN A 29 11.03 20.76 12.97
N VAL A 30 11.87 21.78 12.88
CA VAL A 30 13.31 21.61 12.79
C VAL A 30 13.92 22.15 14.08
N GLN A 31 14.68 21.30 14.77
CA GLN A 31 15.41 21.67 15.96
C GLN A 31 16.91 21.47 15.70
N ALA A 32 17.70 22.45 16.11
CA ALA A 32 19.15 22.37 16.04
C ALA A 32 19.72 22.55 17.46
N PRO A 33 19.66 21.51 18.30
CA PRO A 33 20.29 21.58 19.61
C PRO A 33 21.80 21.75 19.45
N ILE A 34 22.32 22.83 20.03
CA ILE A 34 23.76 23.13 20.05
C ILE A 34 24.30 22.59 21.37
N SER A 35 25.17 21.60 21.30
CA SER A 35 25.94 21.16 22.47
C SER A 35 27.21 21.98 22.61
N PHE A 36 27.26 22.86 23.60
CA PHE A 36 28.44 23.65 23.90
C PHE A 36 29.64 22.80 24.40
N PHE A 37 29.35 21.61 24.89
CA PHE A 37 30.38 20.71 25.44
C PHE A 37 31.05 19.82 24.37
N GLU A 38 30.38 19.56 23.27
CA GLU A 38 30.88 18.63 22.23
C GLU A 38 31.28 19.32 20.93
N LEU A 39 31.12 20.65 20.82
CA LEU A 39 31.33 21.40 19.57
C LEU A 39 30.60 20.75 18.37
N SER A 40 29.48 20.11 18.64
CA SER A 40 28.64 19.43 17.64
C SER A 40 27.28 20.13 17.55
N ALA A 41 26.80 20.30 16.33
CA ALA A 41 25.42 20.70 16.06
C ALA A 41 24.71 19.53 15.41
N ARG A 42 23.58 19.11 16.00
CA ARG A 42 22.72 18.09 15.43
C ARG A 42 21.42 18.74 14.96
N ILE A 43 21.05 18.50 13.71
CA ILE A 43 19.75 18.92 13.19
C ILE A 43 18.78 17.77 13.40
N GLU A 44 17.72 18.01 14.14
CA GLU A 44 16.64 17.07 14.35
C GLU A 44 15.39 17.58 13.65
N GLU A 45 14.87 16.76 12.73
CA GLU A 45 13.63 17.03 12.03
C GLU A 45 12.53 16.14 12.59
N SER A 46 11.40 16.74 12.92
CA SER A 46 10.20 16.01 13.34
C SER A 46 8.96 16.60 12.67
N ALA A 47 7.98 15.74 12.43
CA ALA A 47 6.68 16.18 11.97
C ALA A 47 5.64 16.00 13.08
N THR A 48 4.81 17.02 13.28
CA THR A 48 3.65 16.94 14.15
C THR A 48 2.39 16.87 13.31
N ILE A 49 1.58 15.83 13.54
CA ILE A 49 0.25 15.70 12.95
C ILE A 49 -0.77 16.03 14.02
N SER A 50 -1.54 17.07 13.79
CA SER A 50 -2.66 17.48 14.64
C SER A 50 -3.97 17.08 13.97
N ILE A 51 -4.82 16.35 14.69
CA ILE A 51 -6.16 15.95 14.23
C ILE A 51 -7.18 16.55 15.18
N VAL A 52 -8.04 17.41 14.65
CA VAL A 52 -9.18 17.95 15.38
C VAL A 52 -10.44 17.25 14.89
N LYS A 53 -11.03 16.43 15.74
CA LYS A 53 -12.24 15.68 15.41
C LYS A 53 -13.42 16.62 15.24
N ALA A 54 -14.23 16.37 14.21
CA ALA A 54 -15.47 17.14 13.95
C ALA A 54 -16.47 17.01 15.11
N GLU A 55 -16.53 15.81 15.69
CA GLU A 55 -17.39 15.50 16.83
C GLU A 55 -16.58 14.85 17.95
N PRO A 56 -17.02 14.98 19.23
CA PRO A 56 -16.40 14.29 20.35
C PRO A 56 -16.43 12.77 20.13
N VAL A 57 -15.29 12.12 20.33
CA VAL A 57 -15.12 10.68 20.18
C VAL A 57 -15.15 10.04 21.55
N ALA A 58 -15.99 9.03 21.73
CA ALA A 58 -16.11 8.32 22.99
C ALA A 58 -15.03 7.25 23.19
N ASP A 59 -14.44 6.75 22.07
CA ASP A 59 -13.48 5.67 22.06
C ASP A 59 -12.16 6.10 21.43
N LEU A 60 -11.06 5.84 22.14
CA LEU A 60 -9.72 6.08 21.66
C LEU A 60 -9.39 5.24 20.42
N ASP A 61 -9.91 4.02 20.35
CA ASP A 61 -9.68 3.13 19.21
C ASP A 61 -10.20 3.75 17.89
N GLU A 62 -11.31 4.49 17.96
CA GLU A 62 -11.85 5.20 16.79
C GLU A 62 -10.87 6.26 16.28
N VAL A 63 -10.18 6.96 17.17
CA VAL A 63 -9.14 7.94 16.77
C VAL A 63 -7.94 7.25 16.16
N VAL A 64 -7.45 6.20 16.84
CA VAL A 64 -6.22 5.48 16.46
C VAL A 64 -6.43 4.66 15.18
N LEU A 65 -7.58 3.99 15.04
CA LEU A 65 -7.89 3.13 13.90
C LEU A 65 -8.52 3.89 12.72
N GLY A 66 -8.95 5.13 12.94
CA GLY A 66 -9.55 5.99 11.91
C GLY A 66 -8.51 6.86 11.19
N THR A 67 -8.74 8.17 11.24
CA THR A 67 -7.96 9.19 10.50
C THR A 67 -6.46 9.09 10.73
N PHE A 68 -6.03 8.83 11.98
CA PHE A 68 -4.61 8.69 12.30
C PHE A 68 -3.96 7.49 11.57
N ARG A 69 -4.62 6.33 11.54
CA ARG A 69 -4.10 5.15 10.85
C ARG A 69 -3.97 5.39 9.34
N HIS A 70 -4.96 6.05 8.73
CA HIS A 70 -4.91 6.41 7.31
C HIS A 70 -3.71 7.32 7.00
N LEU A 71 -3.50 8.34 7.81
CA LEU A 71 -2.37 9.26 7.63
C LEU A 71 -1.03 8.57 7.84
N ARG A 72 -0.91 7.78 8.90
CA ARG A 72 0.31 7.03 9.17
C ARG A 72 0.64 6.09 8.03
N SER A 73 -0.34 5.31 7.54
CA SER A 73 -0.15 4.37 6.43
C SER A 73 0.25 5.10 5.14
N MET A 74 -0.30 6.30 4.90
CA MET A 74 0.09 7.14 3.77
C MET A 74 1.54 7.61 3.86
N LEU A 75 1.96 8.05 5.05
CA LEU A 75 3.35 8.45 5.27
C LEU A 75 4.30 7.27 5.12
N GLU A 76 3.99 6.12 5.71
CA GLU A 76 4.80 4.90 5.56
C GLU A 76 4.92 4.47 4.09
N PHE A 77 3.81 4.55 3.34
CA PHE A 77 3.83 4.27 1.91
C PHE A 77 4.67 5.28 1.13
N SER A 78 4.49 6.59 1.37
CA SER A 78 5.21 7.64 0.65
C SER A 78 6.70 7.64 0.95
N LEU A 79 7.08 7.36 2.20
CA LEU A 79 8.47 7.34 2.65
C LEU A 79 9.19 6.04 2.30
N GLY A 80 8.46 4.93 2.11
CA GLY A 80 9.03 3.62 1.84
C GLY A 80 9.64 2.94 3.08
N TYR A 81 9.40 3.47 4.29
CA TYR A 81 9.86 2.89 5.56
C TYR A 81 8.87 3.18 6.70
N PRO A 82 8.92 2.37 7.80
CA PRO A 82 8.05 2.57 8.94
C PRO A 82 8.28 3.93 9.61
N VAL A 83 7.17 4.62 9.91
CA VAL A 83 7.21 5.92 10.59
C VAL A 83 7.12 5.69 12.11
N PRO A 84 8.20 5.97 12.87
CA PRO A 84 8.17 5.90 14.32
C PRO A 84 7.32 7.06 14.87
N ILE A 85 6.47 6.74 15.85
CA ILE A 85 5.73 7.75 16.60
C ILE A 85 6.49 7.98 17.89
N THR A 86 7.04 9.16 18.06
CA THR A 86 7.82 9.52 19.25
C THR A 86 6.94 9.93 20.40
N GLN A 87 5.81 10.55 20.11
CA GLN A 87 4.85 11.03 21.11
C GLN A 87 3.44 11.01 20.54
N PHE A 88 2.47 10.61 21.35
CA PHE A 88 1.06 10.67 21.02
C PHE A 88 0.28 11.27 22.17
N GLN A 89 -0.34 12.43 21.92
CA GLN A 89 -1.11 13.17 22.91
C GLN A 89 -2.53 13.44 22.41
N ALA A 90 -3.50 13.38 23.30
CA ALA A 90 -4.86 13.78 23.04
C ALA A 90 -5.26 14.90 24.01
N SER A 91 -6.12 15.81 23.55
CA SER A 91 -6.77 16.79 24.40
C SER A 91 -8.21 16.33 24.64
N VAL A 92 -8.55 16.09 25.88
CA VAL A 92 -9.88 15.61 26.29
C VAL A 92 -10.57 16.71 27.07
N THR A 93 -11.83 16.96 26.78
CA THR A 93 -12.67 17.87 27.57
C THR A 93 -13.43 17.03 28.58
N ASP A 94 -13.25 17.29 29.90
CA ASP A 94 -13.94 16.58 30.94
C ASP A 94 -15.41 17.04 31.12
N SER A 95 -16.13 16.41 32.06
CA SER A 95 -17.52 16.74 32.35
C SER A 95 -17.73 18.20 32.81
N ASP A 96 -16.69 18.83 33.32
CA ASP A 96 -16.71 20.21 33.84
C ASP A 96 -16.28 21.22 32.74
N GLY A 97 -16.07 20.77 31.51
CA GLY A 97 -15.65 21.58 30.38
C GLY A 97 -14.16 21.95 30.40
N GLN A 98 -13.36 21.36 31.30
CA GLN A 98 -11.91 21.63 31.35
C GLN A 98 -11.17 20.74 30.33
N LYS A 99 -10.26 21.36 29.60
CA LYS A 99 -9.35 20.65 28.69
C LYS A 99 -8.20 20.04 29.47
N LYS A 100 -8.02 18.73 29.34
CA LYS A 100 -6.89 17.98 29.90
C LYS A 100 -6.08 17.36 28.78
N SER A 101 -4.76 17.44 28.87
CA SER A 101 -3.86 16.71 27.97
C SER A 101 -3.64 15.31 28.51
N VAL A 102 -3.82 14.31 27.67
CA VAL A 102 -3.61 12.90 27.98
C VAL A 102 -2.51 12.39 27.06
N GLU A 103 -1.46 11.83 27.64
CA GLU A 103 -0.43 11.15 26.88
C GLU A 103 -0.83 9.68 26.69
N ILE A 104 -0.75 9.22 25.45
CA ILE A 104 -1.19 7.88 25.06
C ILE A 104 0.05 7.03 24.77
N PHE A 105 0.22 5.96 25.52
CA PHE A 105 1.29 5.00 25.35
C PHE A 105 0.76 3.78 24.61
N PHE A 106 1.44 3.40 23.55
CA PHE A 106 1.12 2.18 22.81
C PHE A 106 2.40 1.45 22.41
N SER A 107 2.30 0.15 22.32
CA SER A 107 3.42 -0.69 21.91
C SER A 107 3.67 -0.52 20.42
N GLN A 108 4.87 -0.08 20.07
CA GLN A 108 5.37 -0.11 18.70
C GLN A 108 6.35 -1.27 18.58
N SER A 109 6.27 -2.05 17.50
CA SER A 109 7.34 -2.99 17.21
C SER A 109 8.61 -2.20 16.89
N SER A 110 9.56 -2.22 17.81
CA SER A 110 10.75 -1.35 17.86
C SER A 110 11.79 -1.58 16.76
N ARG A 111 11.50 -2.35 15.71
CA ARG A 111 12.45 -2.67 14.64
C ARG A 111 12.77 -1.54 13.66
N ALA A 112 12.20 -0.36 13.87
CA ALA A 112 12.30 0.75 12.92
C ALA A 112 13.55 1.63 13.05
N THR A 113 14.39 1.47 14.09
CA THR A 113 15.31 2.56 14.45
C THR A 113 16.77 2.39 14.01
N ASP A 114 17.22 1.20 13.63
CA ASP A 114 18.67 0.99 13.48
C ASP A 114 19.23 1.18 12.07
N LYS A 115 18.38 1.34 11.05
CA LYS A 115 18.83 1.66 9.69
C LYS A 115 17.82 2.58 9.00
N ILE A 116 17.73 3.79 9.46
CA ILE A 116 17.19 4.86 8.61
C ILE A 116 18.26 5.11 7.55
N GLY A 117 18.10 4.47 6.39
CA GLY A 117 18.86 4.81 5.20
C GLY A 117 18.66 6.29 4.87
N ASN A 118 19.28 6.79 3.84
CA ASN A 118 19.10 8.19 3.46
C ASN A 118 17.62 8.42 3.03
N PRO A 119 16.75 8.97 3.91
CA PRO A 119 15.29 8.95 3.71
C PRO A 119 14.88 9.64 2.42
N HIS A 120 15.65 10.62 1.95
CA HIS A 120 15.35 11.35 0.73
C HIS A 120 15.47 10.51 -0.55
N HIS A 121 16.26 9.45 -0.54
CA HIS A 121 16.43 8.56 -1.70
C HIS A 121 15.36 7.46 -1.78
N ASP A 122 14.73 7.12 -0.66
CA ASP A 122 13.78 6.02 -0.58
C ASP A 122 12.30 6.47 -0.64
N MET A 123 12.03 7.78 -0.59
CA MET A 123 10.68 8.32 -0.70
C MET A 123 10.08 8.06 -2.09
N LEU A 124 8.90 7.46 -2.17
CA LEU A 124 8.16 7.33 -3.43
C LEU A 124 7.73 8.70 -3.96
N PHE A 125 7.24 9.56 -3.08
CA PHE A 125 6.89 10.94 -3.42
C PHE A 125 6.99 11.85 -2.20
N ALA A 126 7.27 13.13 -2.44
CA ALA A 126 7.41 14.15 -1.40
C ALA A 126 6.20 15.10 -1.43
N PHE A 127 5.56 15.28 -0.28
CA PHE A 127 4.45 16.25 -0.13
C PHE A 127 4.89 17.69 -0.34
N CYS A 128 6.09 18.06 0.12
CA CYS A 128 6.63 19.42 0.00
C CYS A 128 6.88 19.90 -1.43
N LYS A 129 6.85 18.99 -2.42
CA LYS A 129 6.97 19.34 -3.85
C LYS A 129 5.62 19.57 -4.53
N ARG A 130 4.51 19.47 -3.79
CA ARG A 130 3.15 19.60 -4.29
C ARG A 130 2.49 20.83 -3.67
N SER A 131 1.56 21.41 -4.39
CA SER A 131 0.69 22.45 -3.84
C SER A 131 -0.22 21.88 -2.74
N ASN A 132 -0.71 22.73 -1.85
CA ASN A 132 -1.64 22.28 -0.79
C ASN A 132 -2.89 21.61 -1.36
N GLU A 133 -3.41 22.04 -2.51
CA GLU A 133 -4.57 21.45 -3.15
C GLU A 133 -4.28 20.05 -3.71
N GLU A 134 -3.10 19.83 -4.28
CA GLU A 134 -2.66 18.49 -4.71
C GLU A 134 -2.49 17.55 -3.53
N VAL A 135 -1.92 18.04 -2.41
CA VAL A 135 -1.80 17.23 -1.18
C VAL A 135 -3.16 16.85 -0.64
N LYS A 136 -4.10 17.81 -0.56
CA LYS A 136 -5.49 17.55 -0.14
C LYS A 136 -6.16 16.48 -1.00
N ALA A 137 -6.05 16.62 -2.33
CA ALA A 137 -6.62 15.65 -3.28
C ALA A 137 -6.01 14.25 -3.10
N LEU A 138 -4.69 14.18 -2.90
CA LEU A 138 -3.97 12.93 -2.69
C LEU A 138 -4.38 12.25 -1.38
N VAL A 139 -4.48 13.01 -0.29
CA VAL A 139 -4.93 12.52 1.02
C VAL A 139 -6.37 12.04 0.96
N ALA A 140 -7.27 12.78 0.30
CA ALA A 140 -8.66 12.37 0.13
C ALA A 140 -8.80 11.06 -0.65
N LYS A 141 -8.03 10.89 -1.72
CA LYS A 141 -7.98 9.62 -2.48
C LYS A 141 -7.43 8.47 -1.64
N TRP A 142 -6.35 8.72 -0.89
CA TRP A 142 -5.80 7.71 0.02
C TRP A 142 -6.82 7.28 1.08
N ALA A 143 -7.47 8.24 1.74
CA ALA A 143 -8.51 7.95 2.72
C ALA A 143 -9.66 7.13 2.13
N SER A 144 -10.08 7.44 0.90
CA SER A 144 -11.08 6.66 0.16
C SER A 144 -10.61 5.24 -0.15
N ILE A 145 -9.34 5.04 -0.50
CA ILE A 145 -8.78 3.70 -0.70
C ILE A 145 -8.76 2.93 0.63
N CYS A 146 -8.36 3.58 1.73
CA CYS A 146 -8.26 2.96 3.04
C CYS A 146 -9.61 2.59 3.62
N SER A 147 -10.66 3.41 3.46
CA SER A 147 -11.97 3.21 4.10
C SER A 147 -12.52 1.81 3.87
N ASP A 148 -12.40 1.28 2.65
CA ASP A 148 -12.90 -0.04 2.29
C ASP A 148 -11.82 -1.12 2.23
N ASN A 149 -10.53 -0.74 2.33
CA ASN A 149 -9.40 -1.64 2.08
C ASN A 149 -8.28 -1.53 3.11
N GLN A 150 -8.55 -1.10 4.33
CA GLN A 150 -7.52 -0.85 5.34
C GLN A 150 -6.61 -2.07 5.57
N LEU A 151 -7.17 -3.26 5.71
CA LEU A 151 -6.39 -4.50 5.89
C LEU A 151 -5.50 -4.79 4.66
N THR A 152 -5.98 -4.46 3.47
CA THR A 152 -5.24 -4.59 2.22
C THR A 152 -4.04 -3.64 2.19
N ILE A 153 -4.25 -2.38 2.55
CA ILE A 153 -3.19 -1.37 2.63
C ILE A 153 -2.16 -1.75 3.69
N ASP A 154 -2.59 -2.19 4.87
CA ASP A 154 -1.67 -2.67 5.91
C ASP A 154 -0.84 -3.86 5.45
N ALA A 155 -1.44 -4.78 4.69
CA ALA A 155 -0.72 -5.92 4.13
C ALA A 155 0.34 -5.49 3.11
N ILE A 156 0.05 -4.50 2.26
CA ILE A 156 1.01 -3.92 1.31
C ILE A 156 2.18 -3.26 2.05
N ILE A 157 1.88 -2.40 3.02
CA ILE A 157 2.90 -1.71 3.82
C ILE A 157 3.75 -2.72 4.60
N ASN A 158 3.11 -3.68 5.27
CA ASN A 158 3.82 -4.70 6.05
C ASN A 158 4.69 -5.62 5.17
N SER A 159 4.30 -5.86 3.92
CA SER A 159 5.03 -6.75 3.02
C SER A 159 6.17 -6.04 2.28
N GLY A 160 6.00 -4.76 1.93
CA GLY A 160 6.97 -4.00 1.15
C GLY A 160 7.79 -3.02 1.99
N VAL A 161 7.12 -2.16 2.76
CA VAL A 161 7.76 -1.05 3.50
C VAL A 161 8.51 -1.53 4.74
N ARG A 162 7.95 -2.48 5.50
CA ARG A 162 8.54 -3.01 6.72
C ARG A 162 9.55 -4.14 6.48
N GLY A 163 9.85 -4.41 5.23
CA GLY A 163 10.96 -5.26 4.77
C GLY A 163 10.61 -6.72 4.54
N PHE A 164 11.17 -7.23 3.42
CA PHE A 164 11.15 -8.66 3.10
C PHE A 164 12.09 -9.48 4.01
N GLY A 165 12.98 -8.83 4.80
CA GLY A 165 14.07 -9.47 5.49
C GLY A 165 13.69 -10.45 6.61
N ASP A 166 12.53 -10.25 7.24
CA ASP A 166 12.09 -11.04 8.40
C ASP A 166 10.93 -12.01 8.07
N LYS A 167 10.38 -11.93 6.86
CA LYS A 167 9.25 -12.78 6.46
C LYS A 167 9.66 -13.77 5.38
N ARG A 168 9.07 -14.94 5.42
CA ARG A 168 9.22 -15.90 4.34
C ARG A 168 8.62 -15.30 3.06
N PRO A 169 9.31 -15.40 1.92
CA PRO A 169 8.82 -14.86 0.63
C PRO A 169 7.39 -15.28 0.32
N GLU A 170 7.03 -16.50 0.70
CA GLU A 170 5.70 -17.08 0.49
C GLU A 170 4.59 -16.31 1.18
N GLN A 171 4.82 -15.88 2.43
CA GLN A 171 3.83 -15.11 3.18
C GLN A 171 3.64 -13.72 2.55
N SER A 172 4.74 -13.06 2.21
CA SER A 172 4.68 -11.76 1.53
C SER A 172 4.01 -11.87 0.17
N PHE A 173 4.30 -12.94 -0.58
CA PHE A 173 3.65 -13.23 -1.86
C PHE A 173 2.14 -13.35 -1.72
N LEU A 174 1.65 -14.18 -0.76
CA LEU A 174 0.22 -14.36 -0.53
C LEU A 174 -0.48 -13.06 -0.11
N PHE A 175 0.15 -12.28 0.75
CA PHE A 175 -0.41 -10.98 1.15
C PHE A 175 -0.51 -10.02 -0.03
N LEU A 176 0.56 -9.90 -0.83
CA LEU A 176 0.58 -8.99 -1.97
C LEU A 176 -0.42 -9.39 -3.07
N ILE A 177 -0.49 -10.68 -3.44
CA ILE A 177 -1.40 -11.12 -4.49
C ILE A 177 -2.87 -10.98 -4.07
N SER A 178 -3.18 -11.27 -2.80
CA SER A 178 -4.52 -11.07 -2.25
C SER A 178 -4.88 -9.59 -2.16
N SER A 179 -3.91 -8.74 -1.80
CA SER A 179 -4.08 -7.28 -1.76
C SER A 179 -4.33 -6.70 -3.14
N LEU A 180 -3.56 -7.11 -4.14
CA LEU A 180 -3.74 -6.66 -5.51
C LEU A 180 -5.10 -7.10 -6.08
N GLU A 181 -5.52 -8.35 -5.79
CA GLU A 181 -6.85 -8.85 -6.14
C GLU A 181 -7.97 -8.01 -5.51
N ALA A 182 -7.84 -7.69 -4.21
CA ALA A 182 -8.82 -6.88 -3.49
C ALA A 182 -8.91 -5.44 -4.05
N LEU A 183 -7.77 -4.78 -4.27
CA LEU A 183 -7.74 -3.45 -4.88
C LEU A 183 -8.35 -3.45 -6.29
N GLN A 184 -8.01 -4.43 -7.13
CA GLN A 184 -8.58 -4.53 -8.46
C GLN A 184 -10.09 -4.77 -8.40
N ARG A 185 -10.59 -5.59 -7.46
CA ARG A 185 -12.03 -5.82 -7.28
C ARG A 185 -12.78 -4.54 -6.95
N ASN A 186 -12.20 -3.70 -6.11
CA ASN A 186 -12.86 -2.47 -5.64
C ASN A 186 -12.69 -1.31 -6.62
N PHE A 187 -11.52 -1.15 -7.22
CA PHE A 187 -11.16 0.03 -8.04
C PHE A 187 -10.93 -0.28 -9.51
N GLY A 188 -10.69 -1.55 -9.90
CA GLY A 188 -10.46 -1.92 -11.29
C GLY A 188 -11.68 -1.71 -12.19
N LYS A 189 -11.42 -1.63 -13.49
CA LYS A 189 -12.46 -1.48 -14.52
C LYS A 189 -13.21 -2.80 -14.76
N LEU A 190 -12.51 -3.92 -14.62
CA LEU A 190 -13.08 -5.25 -14.84
C LEU A 190 -13.94 -5.67 -13.63
N LYS A 191 -15.20 -5.38 -13.64
CA LYS A 191 -16.15 -5.73 -12.57
C LYS A 191 -16.77 -7.11 -12.76
N LEU A 192 -17.05 -7.50 -13.98
CA LEU A 192 -17.74 -8.74 -14.32
C LEU A 192 -16.98 -9.51 -15.39
N SER A 193 -17.08 -10.85 -15.37
CA SER A 193 -16.45 -11.71 -16.37
C SER A 193 -17.18 -11.72 -17.71
N MET A 194 -18.47 -11.35 -17.69
CA MET A 194 -19.34 -11.19 -18.87
C MET A 194 -20.45 -10.15 -18.59
N PRO A 195 -21.12 -9.60 -19.63
CA PRO A 195 -22.28 -8.74 -19.44
C PRO A 195 -23.35 -9.42 -18.59
N GLU A 196 -24.02 -8.66 -17.71
CA GLU A 196 -24.99 -9.16 -16.75
C GLU A 196 -26.19 -9.84 -17.45
N GLU A 197 -26.64 -9.29 -18.57
CA GLU A 197 -27.72 -9.86 -19.39
C GLU A 197 -27.36 -11.27 -19.89
N LYS A 198 -26.16 -11.45 -20.45
CA LYS A 198 -25.66 -12.76 -20.89
C LYS A 198 -25.49 -13.73 -19.73
N PHE A 199 -25.10 -13.22 -18.57
CA PHE A 199 -25.01 -14.06 -17.38
C PHE A 199 -26.37 -14.54 -16.92
N LYS A 200 -27.41 -13.68 -16.98
CA LYS A 200 -28.79 -14.05 -16.66
C LYS A 200 -29.29 -15.15 -17.62
N GLU A 201 -29.09 -14.97 -18.93
CA GLU A 201 -29.44 -16.00 -19.92
C GLU A 201 -28.73 -17.33 -19.63
N LEU A 202 -27.44 -17.30 -19.37
CA LEU A 202 -26.67 -18.50 -19.00
C LEU A 202 -27.20 -19.16 -17.72
N LYS A 203 -27.49 -18.37 -16.71
CA LYS A 203 -28.05 -18.83 -15.44
C LYS A 203 -29.42 -19.49 -15.63
N ASP A 204 -30.31 -18.89 -16.40
CA ASP A 204 -31.64 -19.41 -16.67
C ASP A 204 -31.56 -20.72 -17.46
N LEU A 205 -30.68 -20.78 -18.47
CA LEU A 205 -30.42 -21.99 -19.24
C LEU A 205 -29.90 -23.13 -18.33
N VAL A 206 -28.87 -22.87 -17.54
CA VAL A 206 -28.29 -23.86 -16.63
C VAL A 206 -29.34 -24.34 -15.61
N PHE A 207 -30.09 -23.41 -15.01
CA PHE A 207 -31.09 -23.74 -13.99
C PHE A 207 -32.27 -24.53 -14.55
N SER A 208 -32.62 -24.33 -15.81
CA SER A 208 -33.70 -25.08 -16.47
C SER A 208 -33.42 -26.57 -16.64
N VAL A 209 -32.13 -26.92 -16.82
CA VAL A 209 -31.70 -28.33 -17.04
C VAL A 209 -31.21 -29.05 -15.78
N LEU A 210 -30.97 -28.29 -14.69
CA LEU A 210 -30.47 -28.87 -13.45
C LEU A 210 -31.58 -29.56 -12.65
N PRO A 211 -31.33 -30.81 -12.14
CA PRO A 211 -32.30 -31.52 -11.31
C PRO A 211 -32.56 -30.73 -10.00
N LYS A 212 -33.79 -30.85 -9.47
CA LYS A 212 -34.20 -30.26 -8.20
C LYS A 212 -33.80 -31.16 -7.01
N ASN A 213 -32.52 -31.45 -6.89
CA ASN A 213 -31.95 -32.24 -5.82
C ASN A 213 -30.71 -31.54 -5.24
N GLU A 214 -30.03 -32.21 -4.31
CA GLU A 214 -28.84 -31.68 -3.62
C GLU A 214 -27.72 -31.34 -4.62
N PHE A 215 -27.44 -32.16 -5.61
CA PHE A 215 -26.46 -31.90 -6.66
C PHE A 215 -26.81 -30.66 -7.49
N GLY A 216 -28.09 -30.56 -7.90
CA GLY A 216 -28.56 -29.36 -8.63
C GLY A 216 -28.40 -28.10 -7.80
N ASN A 217 -28.65 -28.13 -6.49
CA ASN A 217 -28.45 -27.01 -5.59
C ASN A 217 -26.97 -26.67 -5.46
N TYR A 218 -26.07 -27.62 -5.35
CA TYR A 218 -24.64 -27.43 -5.31
C TYR A 218 -24.13 -26.68 -6.56
N ILE A 219 -24.57 -27.14 -7.75
CA ILE A 219 -24.20 -26.47 -9.02
C ILE A 219 -24.79 -25.06 -9.11
N ARG A 220 -26.06 -24.84 -8.72
CA ARG A 220 -26.70 -23.54 -8.69
C ARG A 220 -25.91 -22.52 -7.86
N ASN A 221 -25.43 -22.95 -6.68
CA ASN A 221 -24.59 -22.13 -5.81
C ASN A 221 -23.23 -21.79 -6.44
N GLY A 222 -22.67 -22.69 -7.26
CA GLY A 222 -21.43 -22.46 -8.01
C GLY A 222 -21.59 -21.50 -9.19
N VAL A 223 -22.71 -21.57 -9.91
CA VAL A 223 -22.98 -20.75 -11.10
C VAL A 223 -22.96 -19.25 -10.76
N GLY A 224 -23.45 -18.86 -9.58
CA GLY A 224 -23.43 -17.47 -9.14
C GLY A 224 -22.03 -16.83 -9.11
N ARG A 225 -20.99 -17.65 -8.96
CA ARG A 225 -19.59 -17.20 -8.91
C ARG A 225 -18.97 -17.02 -10.30
N LEU A 226 -19.58 -17.50 -11.37
CA LEU A 226 -19.03 -17.43 -12.74
C LEU A 226 -19.03 -16.00 -13.29
N ILE A 227 -19.85 -15.11 -12.74
CA ILE A 227 -19.88 -13.69 -13.12
C ILE A 227 -18.68 -12.92 -12.56
N ASP A 228 -18.10 -13.39 -11.44
CA ASP A 228 -16.95 -12.75 -10.82
C ASP A 228 -15.68 -13.10 -11.61
N PRO A 229 -14.91 -12.09 -12.09
CA PRO A 229 -13.67 -12.36 -12.80
C PRO A 229 -12.69 -13.13 -11.92
N GLY A 230 -12.20 -14.27 -12.41
CA GLY A 230 -11.14 -15.00 -11.73
C GLY A 230 -9.82 -14.23 -11.67
N LEU A 231 -8.94 -14.64 -10.76
CA LEU A 231 -7.63 -14.02 -10.55
C LEU A 231 -6.82 -13.76 -11.85
N PRO A 232 -6.75 -14.69 -12.85
CA PRO A 232 -6.04 -14.41 -14.09
C PRO A 232 -6.54 -13.19 -14.85
N LYS A 233 -7.87 -13.01 -14.92
CA LYS A 233 -8.48 -11.86 -15.59
C LYS A 233 -8.20 -10.56 -14.82
N ARG A 234 -8.26 -10.60 -13.49
CA ARG A 234 -7.97 -9.44 -12.63
C ARG A 234 -6.52 -9.02 -12.73
N LEU A 235 -5.58 -9.96 -12.74
CA LEU A 235 -4.17 -9.67 -12.99
C LEU A 235 -3.96 -9.08 -14.38
N GLY A 236 -4.65 -9.62 -15.38
CA GLY A 236 -4.63 -9.08 -16.74
C GLY A 236 -5.06 -7.61 -16.79
N ASP A 237 -6.15 -7.25 -16.11
CA ASP A 237 -6.67 -5.87 -16.02
C ASP A 237 -5.67 -4.93 -15.35
N VAL A 238 -4.98 -5.37 -14.27
CA VAL A 238 -3.93 -4.58 -13.63
C VAL A 238 -2.73 -4.37 -14.54
N LEU A 239 -2.28 -5.42 -15.22
CA LEU A 239 -1.12 -5.34 -16.11
C LEU A 239 -1.39 -4.46 -17.34
N ASP A 240 -2.65 -4.36 -17.80
CA ASP A 240 -3.05 -3.47 -18.89
C ASP A 240 -3.07 -1.99 -18.50
N LEU A 241 -3.05 -1.69 -17.20
CA LEU A 241 -3.00 -0.32 -16.69
C LEU A 241 -1.56 0.16 -16.42
N LEU A 242 -0.56 -0.72 -16.49
CA LEU A 242 0.81 -0.33 -16.23
C LEU A 242 1.33 0.64 -17.30
N PRO A 243 2.11 1.67 -16.90
CA PRO A 243 2.81 2.55 -17.83
C PRO A 243 3.63 1.78 -18.87
N GLN A 244 3.75 2.34 -20.07
CA GLN A 244 4.36 1.68 -21.22
C GLN A 244 5.76 1.13 -20.93
N ASN A 245 6.63 1.92 -20.30
CA ASN A 245 8.02 1.51 -19.99
C ASN A 245 8.09 0.33 -19.01
N ILE A 246 7.06 0.11 -18.18
CA ILE A 246 6.99 -1.03 -17.29
C ILE A 246 6.41 -2.23 -18.04
N SER A 247 5.34 -2.01 -18.81
CA SER A 247 4.68 -3.08 -19.56
C SER A 247 5.58 -3.66 -20.67
N GLU A 248 6.44 -2.86 -21.29
CA GLU A 248 7.43 -3.30 -22.29
C GLU A 248 8.50 -4.25 -21.72
N ARG A 249 8.71 -4.27 -20.40
CA ARG A 249 9.60 -5.25 -19.73
C ARG A 249 8.98 -6.63 -19.56
N ILE A 250 7.68 -6.76 -19.79
CA ILE A 250 6.97 -8.04 -19.70
C ILE A 250 7.14 -8.77 -21.03
N VAL A 251 7.96 -9.81 -21.06
CA VAL A 251 8.24 -10.61 -22.27
C VAL A 251 6.98 -11.32 -22.76
N ASP A 252 6.27 -11.97 -21.85
CA ASP A 252 4.99 -12.64 -22.12
C ASP A 252 4.05 -12.45 -20.92
N LYS A 253 3.03 -11.64 -21.12
CA LYS A 253 2.00 -11.35 -20.11
C LYS A 253 1.28 -12.61 -19.63
N ARG A 254 1.00 -13.56 -20.53
CA ARG A 254 0.33 -14.80 -20.18
C ARG A 254 1.19 -15.65 -19.25
N VAL A 255 2.48 -15.77 -19.57
CA VAL A 255 3.43 -16.52 -18.73
C VAL A 255 3.55 -15.90 -17.34
N LEU A 256 3.63 -14.56 -17.24
CA LEU A 256 3.65 -13.88 -15.94
C LEU A 256 2.40 -14.21 -15.11
N ILE A 257 1.21 -14.10 -15.71
CA ILE A 257 -0.06 -14.42 -15.03
C ILE A 257 -0.09 -15.89 -14.60
N GLU A 258 0.30 -16.83 -15.47
CA GLU A 258 0.35 -18.24 -15.15
C GLU A 258 1.30 -18.52 -13.97
N ASN A 259 2.49 -17.91 -13.94
CA ASN A 259 3.45 -18.06 -12.85
C ASN A 259 2.91 -17.49 -11.53
N LEU A 260 2.27 -16.33 -11.55
CA LEU A 260 1.64 -15.74 -10.35
C LEU A 260 0.51 -16.64 -9.81
N VAL A 261 -0.36 -17.14 -10.68
CA VAL A 261 -1.50 -17.99 -10.28
C VAL A 261 -1.04 -19.37 -9.78
N LYS A 262 -0.06 -20.00 -10.45
CA LYS A 262 0.53 -21.27 -10.00
C LYS A 262 1.21 -21.12 -8.65
N THR A 263 2.01 -20.06 -8.47
CA THR A 263 2.68 -19.79 -7.19
C THR A 263 1.67 -19.59 -6.08
N ARG A 264 0.60 -18.80 -6.31
CA ARG A 264 -0.47 -18.64 -5.32
C ARG A 264 -1.07 -19.97 -4.91
N THR A 265 -1.36 -20.83 -5.88
CA THR A 265 -1.95 -22.15 -5.62
C THR A 265 -1.00 -23.04 -4.83
N LEU A 266 0.28 -23.07 -5.21
CA LEU A 266 1.31 -23.84 -4.53
C LEU A 266 1.49 -23.40 -3.07
N VAL A 267 1.64 -22.11 -2.86
CA VAL A 267 1.90 -21.54 -1.53
C VAL A 267 0.66 -21.64 -0.64
N ALA A 268 -0.54 -21.37 -1.16
CA ALA A 268 -1.78 -21.40 -0.38
C ALA A 268 -2.20 -22.79 0.08
N HIS A 269 -1.89 -23.82 -0.71
CA HIS A 269 -2.37 -25.18 -0.45
C HIS A 269 -1.29 -26.12 0.10
N HIS A 270 -0.06 -25.66 0.34
CA HIS A 270 1.05 -26.48 0.85
C HIS A 270 1.13 -27.85 0.15
N ILE A 271 1.07 -27.85 -1.20
CA ILE A 271 0.94 -29.11 -1.96
C ILE A 271 2.28 -29.83 -1.93
N ASN A 272 2.45 -30.75 -0.97
CA ASN A 272 3.65 -31.58 -0.77
C ASN A 272 4.12 -32.33 -2.03
N ARG A 273 3.24 -32.56 -3.00
CA ARG A 273 3.59 -33.24 -4.27
C ARG A 273 4.47 -32.39 -5.20
N MET A 274 4.61 -31.09 -4.91
CA MET A 274 5.37 -30.15 -5.74
C MET A 274 6.69 -29.68 -5.10
N GLU A 275 7.07 -30.16 -3.94
CA GLU A 275 8.34 -29.78 -3.28
C GLU A 275 9.58 -29.97 -4.18
N LYS A 276 9.55 -30.95 -5.08
CA LYS A 276 10.64 -31.17 -6.06
C LYS A 276 10.73 -30.10 -7.15
N LYS A 277 9.68 -29.28 -7.35
CA LYS A 277 9.63 -28.21 -8.35
C LYS A 277 9.60 -26.82 -7.73
N TYR A 278 9.55 -26.75 -6.41
CA TYR A 278 9.47 -25.48 -5.71
C TYR A 278 10.84 -24.79 -5.72
N ASN A 279 10.92 -23.67 -6.42
CA ASN A 279 12.12 -22.85 -6.45
C ASN A 279 11.90 -21.58 -5.62
N VAL A 280 12.44 -21.54 -4.40
CA VAL A 280 12.34 -20.41 -3.48
C VAL A 280 12.81 -19.10 -4.12
N LEU A 281 13.85 -19.17 -4.97
CA LEU A 281 14.38 -17.99 -5.66
C LEU A 281 13.35 -17.40 -6.64
N ILE A 282 12.66 -18.24 -7.39
CA ILE A 282 11.60 -17.77 -8.31
C ILE A 282 10.44 -17.15 -7.53
N VAL A 283 10.05 -17.75 -6.40
CA VAL A 283 9.00 -17.16 -5.52
C VAL A 283 9.46 -15.82 -4.98
N TRP A 284 10.73 -15.68 -4.63
CA TRP A 284 11.29 -14.40 -4.19
C TRP A 284 11.25 -13.36 -5.33
N HIS A 285 11.67 -13.70 -6.55
CA HIS A 285 11.59 -12.80 -7.71
C HIS A 285 10.14 -12.39 -8.02
N LEU A 286 9.21 -13.35 -8.01
CA LEU A 286 7.79 -13.08 -8.19
C LEU A 286 7.23 -12.18 -7.09
N THR A 287 7.70 -12.33 -5.84
CA THR A 287 7.29 -11.48 -4.72
C THR A 287 7.76 -10.03 -4.92
N GLN A 288 9.01 -9.84 -5.37
CA GLN A 288 9.55 -8.53 -5.71
C GLN A 288 8.76 -7.86 -6.83
N VAL A 289 8.56 -8.58 -7.94
CA VAL A 289 7.77 -8.09 -9.07
C VAL A 289 6.34 -7.72 -8.66
N LEU A 290 5.70 -8.59 -7.87
CA LEU A 290 4.35 -8.36 -7.40
C LEU A 290 4.25 -7.12 -6.50
N TRP A 291 5.26 -6.90 -5.65
CA TRP A 291 5.35 -5.67 -4.85
C TRP A 291 5.50 -4.45 -5.75
N GLY A 292 6.41 -4.47 -6.72
CA GLY A 292 6.61 -3.37 -7.67
C GLY A 292 5.33 -3.03 -8.44
N ILE A 293 4.64 -4.05 -8.98
CA ILE A 293 3.35 -3.90 -9.67
C ILE A 293 2.30 -3.31 -8.73
N THR A 294 2.23 -3.79 -7.48
CA THR A 294 1.25 -3.30 -6.49
C THR A 294 1.49 -1.83 -6.15
N VAL A 295 2.75 -1.42 -5.95
CA VAL A 295 3.10 0.00 -5.70
C VAL A 295 2.69 0.86 -6.88
N VAL A 296 3.04 0.46 -8.10
CA VAL A 296 2.66 1.18 -9.33
C VAL A 296 1.14 1.30 -9.44
N TYR A 297 0.41 0.22 -9.19
CA TYR A 297 -1.05 0.24 -9.24
C TYR A 297 -1.66 1.19 -8.21
N VAL A 298 -1.13 1.21 -6.97
CA VAL A 298 -1.58 2.16 -5.94
C VAL A 298 -1.28 3.60 -6.35
N LEU A 299 -0.12 3.90 -6.93
CA LEU A 299 0.20 5.23 -7.44
C LEU A 299 -0.80 5.67 -8.53
N LEU A 300 -1.15 4.79 -9.46
CA LEU A 300 -2.17 5.05 -10.49
C LEU A 300 -3.56 5.30 -9.88
N LEU A 301 -3.94 4.53 -8.84
CA LEU A 301 -5.20 4.78 -8.10
C LEU A 301 -5.20 6.12 -7.39
N LEU A 302 -4.05 6.58 -6.90
CA LEU A 302 -3.88 7.91 -6.31
C LEU A 302 -3.92 9.03 -7.36
N GLY A 303 -3.87 8.68 -8.65
CA GLY A 303 -3.99 9.61 -9.77
C GLY A 303 -2.67 10.22 -10.23
N PHE A 304 -1.56 9.56 -9.95
CA PHE A 304 -0.28 9.90 -10.59
C PHE A 304 -0.36 9.59 -12.08
N SER A 305 0.22 10.46 -12.90
CA SER A 305 0.32 10.21 -14.35
C SER A 305 1.37 9.14 -14.66
N ASP A 306 1.33 8.60 -15.86
CA ASP A 306 2.31 7.62 -16.32
C ASP A 306 3.75 8.18 -16.26
N GLU A 307 3.93 9.46 -16.59
CA GLU A 307 5.23 10.14 -16.52
C GLU A 307 5.73 10.32 -15.08
N GLU A 308 4.82 10.64 -14.13
CA GLU A 308 5.15 10.72 -12.71
C GLU A 308 5.55 9.35 -12.17
N VAL A 309 4.78 8.30 -12.48
CA VAL A 309 5.07 6.92 -12.07
C VAL A 309 6.41 6.48 -12.62
N ASP A 310 6.69 6.74 -13.89
CA ASP A 310 7.96 6.47 -14.54
C ASP A 310 9.13 7.15 -13.85
N SER A 311 8.98 8.42 -13.52
CA SER A 311 9.98 9.18 -12.77
C SER A 311 10.23 8.58 -11.40
N ILE A 312 9.16 8.16 -10.69
CA ILE A 312 9.27 7.50 -9.39
C ILE A 312 10.04 6.18 -9.53
N VAL A 313 9.69 5.34 -10.51
CA VAL A 313 10.35 4.04 -10.73
C VAL A 313 11.83 4.20 -11.05
N LYS A 314 12.19 5.15 -11.90
CA LYS A 314 13.59 5.41 -12.28
C LYS A 314 14.44 5.92 -11.11
N ASN A 315 13.84 6.70 -10.22
CA ASN A 315 14.53 7.34 -9.11
C ASN A 315 14.55 6.51 -7.82
N LYS A 316 13.79 5.39 -7.76
CA LYS A 316 13.70 4.53 -6.58
C LYS A 316 14.39 3.19 -6.82
N ILE A 317 15.56 3.04 -6.25
CA ILE A 317 16.39 1.83 -6.42
C ILE A 317 15.62 0.57 -5.99
N SER A 318 14.87 0.62 -4.88
CA SER A 318 14.08 -0.51 -4.42
C SER A 318 13.00 -0.93 -5.41
N LEU A 319 12.29 0.05 -5.99
CA LEU A 319 11.23 -0.20 -6.96
C LEU A 319 11.81 -0.61 -8.33
N LEU A 320 12.90 0.04 -8.75
CA LEU A 320 13.62 -0.32 -9.96
C LEU A 320 14.12 -1.77 -9.90
N ASN A 321 14.73 -2.16 -8.77
CA ASN A 321 15.21 -3.52 -8.54
C ASN A 321 14.06 -4.53 -8.49
N ALA A 322 12.94 -4.18 -7.85
CA ALA A 322 11.76 -5.03 -7.82
C ALA A 322 11.23 -5.33 -9.24
N LEU A 323 11.17 -4.32 -10.08
CA LEU A 323 10.71 -4.46 -11.46
C LEU A 323 11.78 -5.01 -12.44
N HIS A 324 13.05 -5.08 -12.01
CA HIS A 324 14.12 -5.68 -12.82
C HIS A 324 13.84 -7.15 -13.18
N TRP A 325 13.21 -7.88 -12.27
CA TRP A 325 12.90 -9.30 -12.46
C TRP A 325 11.72 -9.59 -13.39
N LEU A 326 11.02 -8.54 -13.89
CA LEU A 326 9.86 -8.72 -14.80
C LEU A 326 10.21 -9.54 -16.04
N GLU A 327 11.35 -9.26 -16.67
CA GLU A 327 11.80 -9.97 -17.87
C GLU A 327 12.03 -11.46 -17.59
N GLU A 328 12.66 -11.77 -16.44
CA GLU A 328 12.95 -13.16 -16.06
C GLU A 328 11.66 -13.93 -15.76
N VAL A 329 10.79 -13.42 -14.88
CA VAL A 329 9.59 -14.17 -14.44
C VAL A 329 8.48 -14.21 -15.48
N SER A 330 8.54 -13.38 -16.53
CA SER A 330 7.62 -13.41 -17.67
C SER A 330 8.19 -14.15 -18.89
N ASN A 331 9.43 -14.66 -18.82
CA ASN A 331 10.03 -15.40 -19.92
C ASN A 331 9.45 -16.82 -19.99
N PRO A 332 9.02 -17.29 -21.18
CA PRO A 332 8.54 -18.67 -21.37
C PRO A 332 9.54 -19.76 -20.99
N ALA A 333 10.85 -19.45 -20.99
CA ALA A 333 11.89 -20.38 -20.53
C ALA A 333 11.91 -20.54 -19.00
N THR A 334 11.41 -19.57 -18.25
CA THR A 334 11.30 -19.59 -16.78
C THR A 334 9.98 -20.25 -16.38
N LYS A 335 9.90 -21.57 -16.48
CA LYS A 335 8.71 -22.33 -16.03
C LYS A 335 8.88 -22.77 -14.58
N LEU A 336 7.87 -22.45 -13.75
CA LEU A 336 7.65 -23.06 -12.44
C LEU A 336 7.21 -24.52 -12.56
#